data_3bac1a427a8316f1f3515f655da08a02
#
_entry.id   3bac1a427a8316f1f3515f655da08a02
#
_cell.length_a   1.000
_cell.length_b   1.000
_cell.length_c   1.000
_cell.angle_alpha   90.00
_cell.angle_beta   90.00
_cell.angle_gamma   90.00
#
_symmetry.space_group_name_H-M   'P 1'
#
loop_
_entity.id
_entity.type
_entity.pdbx_description
1 polymer ?
#
loop_
_entity_poly.entity_id
_entity_poly.type
_entity_poly.pdbx_seq_one_letter_code
_entity_poly.pdbx_strand_id
1 'polypeptide(L)'
;MRYKKIENKNYDLYYYKTDKFKTINITTLLINDIDEDNITLDNFLSSYILSTSKKYNNEILMNKKYMDLYNPSFSVYDIYRDLHYKFFDMTFLEEKYIEKNNNKKVIDFYYDTIFNINVSNNKLDKTETNLIKEQMKTEYKLDEEDPSERAYFNSFKLISDDLPIKINPKGNKKYLKNINIKDSYNHYKKELKNGRVIVFLTGNIDDNLIKIIDSNLKDRINKNEYNIKTSYEVSNVKNISKKIEKSRFNESIVYLIYKIPNITKRERELVLPLLNNILGGSSSRLFNNIREKNSLAYYAYSNFIKHFGILYMYAGISSKNFKKTVNLMEETLEDIKKGNISLREIKDSKEAIMSALIKKEDNIYSIVNDMLTSILFDKIDLQTYKKELVNINKEELVNLSKKLELDVVYLLKGVDHENN
;
A
#
# COMPACT_ATOMS: atom_id res chain seq x y z
N MET A 1 15.14 -8.56 12.96
CA MET A 1 15.44 -9.60 11.94
C MET A 1 16.76 -9.25 11.27
N ARG A 2 17.63 -10.24 10.99
CA ARG A 2 18.87 -9.96 10.24
C ARG A 2 18.65 -10.42 8.80
N TYR A 3 18.47 -9.47 7.92
CA TYR A 3 18.47 -9.72 6.47
C TYR A 3 19.90 -9.89 5.99
N LYS A 4 20.10 -10.72 4.99
CA LYS A 4 21.37 -10.83 4.28
C LYS A 4 21.21 -10.16 2.93
N LYS A 5 22.26 -9.46 2.48
CA LYS A 5 22.35 -8.85 1.16
C LYS A 5 23.35 -9.61 0.31
N ILE A 6 23.00 -9.84 -0.93
CA ILE A 6 23.91 -10.30 -1.99
C ILE A 6 23.91 -9.21 -3.06
N GLU A 7 25.06 -8.64 -3.31
CA GLU A 7 25.24 -7.66 -4.38
C GLU A 7 25.59 -8.40 -5.68
N ASN A 8 24.71 -8.28 -6.67
CA ASN A 8 24.99 -8.74 -8.01
C ASN A 8 25.28 -7.55 -8.93
N LYS A 9 25.85 -7.83 -10.10
CA LYS A 9 26.22 -6.78 -11.07
C LYS A 9 25.02 -5.92 -11.48
N ASN A 10 23.85 -6.53 -11.65
CA ASN A 10 22.68 -5.91 -12.28
C ASN A 10 21.49 -5.70 -11.32
N TYR A 11 21.50 -6.28 -10.13
CA TYR A 11 20.42 -6.16 -9.14
C TYR A 11 20.92 -6.38 -7.72
N ASP A 12 20.13 -5.96 -6.73
CA ASP A 12 20.36 -6.30 -5.32
C ASP A 12 19.40 -7.41 -4.91
N LEU A 13 19.91 -8.40 -4.17
CA LEU A 13 19.10 -9.46 -3.57
C LEU A 13 19.19 -9.39 -2.07
N TYR A 14 18.04 -9.32 -1.40
CA TYR A 14 17.91 -9.38 0.05
C TYR A 14 17.13 -10.62 0.44
N TYR A 15 17.58 -11.32 1.49
CA TYR A 15 16.85 -12.50 1.93
C TYR A 15 16.81 -12.65 3.45
N TYR A 16 15.71 -13.22 3.91
CA TYR A 16 15.50 -13.66 5.29
C TYR A 16 15.29 -15.17 5.30
N LYS A 17 16.31 -15.91 5.80
CA LYS A 17 16.24 -17.36 5.91
C LYS A 17 15.50 -17.76 7.18
N THR A 18 14.45 -18.55 7.02
CA THR A 18 13.63 -19.10 8.10
C THR A 18 13.00 -20.41 7.66
N ASP A 19 12.85 -21.35 8.61
CA ASP A 19 12.14 -22.63 8.45
C ASP A 19 10.72 -22.60 9.04
N LYS A 20 10.29 -21.41 9.50
CA LYS A 20 8.97 -21.22 10.13
C LYS A 20 7.80 -21.53 9.20
N PHE A 21 7.98 -21.32 7.91
CA PHE A 21 6.94 -21.47 6.90
C PHE A 21 7.17 -22.70 6.02
N LYS A 22 6.08 -23.29 5.52
CA LYS A 22 6.15 -24.35 4.50
C LYS A 22 6.26 -23.80 3.08
N THR A 23 6.31 -22.49 2.96
CA THR A 23 6.35 -21.76 1.69
C THR A 23 7.59 -20.87 1.61
N ILE A 24 7.99 -20.57 0.39
CA ILE A 24 8.99 -19.56 0.06
C ILE A 24 8.26 -18.43 -0.64
N ASN A 25 8.58 -17.20 -0.27
CA ASN A 25 8.14 -16.00 -1.00
C ASN A 25 9.31 -15.41 -1.77
N ILE A 26 9.05 -15.03 -3.02
CA ILE A 26 9.92 -14.21 -3.86
C ILE A 26 9.16 -12.97 -4.28
N THR A 27 9.72 -11.79 -4.03
CA THR A 27 9.23 -10.51 -4.51
C THR A 27 10.30 -9.86 -5.37
N THR A 28 10.03 -9.65 -6.64
CA THR A 28 10.87 -8.83 -7.53
C THR A 28 10.24 -7.44 -7.63
N LEU A 29 10.98 -6.44 -7.22
CA LEU A 29 10.57 -5.05 -7.27
C LEU A 29 11.27 -4.37 -8.45
N LEU A 30 10.49 -3.75 -9.31
CA LEU A 30 10.95 -2.89 -10.40
C LEU A 30 10.59 -1.44 -10.08
N ILE A 31 11.60 -0.57 -10.02
CA ILE A 31 11.45 0.85 -9.66
C ILE A 31 11.72 1.71 -10.88
N ASN A 32 10.78 2.61 -11.20
CA ASN A 32 10.87 3.58 -12.28
C ASN A 32 10.44 4.97 -11.80
N ASP A 33 10.63 5.99 -12.64
CA ASP A 33 10.00 7.29 -12.43
C ASP A 33 8.48 7.20 -12.63
N ILE A 34 7.74 8.08 -11.95
CA ILE A 34 6.28 8.21 -12.14
C ILE A 34 6.02 8.97 -13.44
N ASP A 35 5.13 8.43 -14.25
CA ASP A 35 4.48 9.14 -15.35
C ASP A 35 2.96 9.00 -15.15
N GLU A 36 2.31 10.05 -14.68
CA GLU A 36 0.89 10.02 -14.32
C GLU A 36 -0.03 9.66 -15.49
N ASP A 37 0.36 9.97 -16.73
CA ASP A 37 -0.39 9.61 -17.92
C ASP A 37 -0.34 8.11 -18.23
N ASN A 38 0.67 7.41 -17.70
CA ASN A 38 0.85 5.97 -17.89
C ASN A 38 0.33 5.10 -16.74
N ILE A 39 -0.14 5.65 -15.62
CA ILE A 39 -0.65 4.85 -14.49
C ILE A 39 -1.72 3.84 -14.91
N THR A 40 -2.65 4.24 -15.77
CA THR A 40 -3.68 3.34 -16.32
C THR A 40 -3.07 2.21 -17.15
N LEU A 41 -2.03 2.52 -17.90
CA LEU A 41 -1.30 1.55 -18.71
C LEU A 41 -0.48 0.60 -17.83
N ASP A 42 0.14 1.09 -16.77
CA ASP A 42 0.92 0.26 -15.83
C ASP A 42 0.01 -0.77 -15.13
N ASN A 43 -1.17 -0.33 -14.64
CA ASN A 43 -2.18 -1.23 -14.08
C ASN A 43 -2.71 -2.26 -15.08
N PHE A 44 -2.94 -1.82 -16.34
CA PHE A 44 -3.30 -2.73 -17.43
C PHE A 44 -2.22 -3.79 -17.68
N LEU A 45 -0.94 -3.39 -17.72
CA LEU A 45 0.18 -4.30 -17.91
C LEU A 45 0.32 -5.28 -16.74
N SER A 46 0.10 -4.85 -15.52
CA SER A 46 0.10 -5.72 -14.34
C SER A 46 -0.97 -6.81 -14.45
N SER A 47 -2.18 -6.48 -14.89
CA SER A 47 -3.24 -7.45 -15.18
C SER A 47 -2.88 -8.35 -16.36
N TYR A 48 -2.29 -7.80 -17.43
CA TYR A 48 -1.90 -8.55 -18.62
C TYR A 48 -0.84 -9.62 -18.34
N ILE A 49 0.13 -9.30 -17.46
CA ILE A 49 1.19 -10.24 -17.06
C ILE A 49 0.61 -11.41 -16.26
N LEU A 50 -0.40 -11.16 -15.44
CA LEU A 50 -1.06 -12.20 -14.65
C LEU A 50 -1.90 -13.15 -15.47
N SER A 51 -2.49 -12.67 -16.57
CA SER A 51 -3.44 -13.43 -17.37
C SER A 51 -2.79 -14.34 -18.41
N THR A 52 -1.65 -13.92 -19.00
CA THR A 52 -1.02 -14.66 -20.09
C THR A 52 0.50 -14.47 -20.15
N SER A 53 1.18 -15.44 -20.75
CA SER A 53 2.59 -15.30 -21.16
C SER A 53 2.78 -15.83 -22.59
N LYS A 54 3.95 -15.63 -23.16
CA LYS A 54 4.26 -16.13 -24.51
C LYS A 54 4.06 -17.64 -24.63
N LYS A 55 4.38 -18.39 -23.56
CA LYS A 55 4.26 -19.85 -23.51
C LYS A 55 2.84 -20.31 -23.13
N TYR A 56 2.19 -19.56 -22.28
CA TYR A 56 0.83 -19.83 -21.78
C TYR A 56 -0.07 -18.69 -22.21
N ASN A 57 -0.48 -18.71 -23.49
CA ASN A 57 -1.05 -17.57 -24.18
C ASN A 57 -2.56 -17.34 -23.96
N ASN A 58 -3.14 -18.03 -22.98
CA ASN A 58 -4.49 -17.78 -22.52
C ASN A 58 -4.66 -18.23 -21.07
N GLU A 59 -5.73 -17.76 -20.41
CA GLU A 59 -6.02 -18.00 -19.01
C GLU A 59 -6.11 -19.51 -18.67
N ILE A 60 -6.67 -20.34 -19.55
CA ILE A 60 -6.80 -21.78 -19.32
C ILE A 60 -5.41 -22.43 -19.20
N LEU A 61 -4.48 -22.09 -20.08
CA LEU A 61 -3.11 -22.62 -20.05
C LEU A 61 -2.33 -22.09 -18.85
N MET A 62 -2.54 -20.81 -18.48
CA MET A 62 -1.95 -20.23 -17.26
C MET A 62 -2.45 -20.95 -16.01
N ASN A 63 -3.77 -21.14 -15.87
CA ASN A 63 -4.37 -21.83 -14.73
C ASN A 63 -3.92 -23.30 -14.64
N LYS A 64 -3.83 -24.01 -15.78
CA LYS A 64 -3.27 -25.36 -15.81
C LYS A 64 -1.82 -25.37 -15.32
N LYS A 65 -1.02 -24.37 -15.74
CA LYS A 65 0.36 -24.27 -15.28
C LYS A 65 0.47 -23.96 -13.78
N TYR A 66 -0.40 -23.11 -13.24
CA TYR A 66 -0.48 -22.91 -11.79
C TYR A 66 -0.77 -24.23 -11.04
N MET A 67 -1.74 -25.04 -11.52
CA MET A 67 -2.05 -26.35 -10.94
C MET A 67 -0.83 -27.30 -10.98
N ASP A 68 -0.11 -27.35 -12.11
CA ASP A 68 1.12 -28.14 -12.28
C ASP A 68 2.25 -27.72 -11.32
N LEU A 69 2.20 -26.50 -10.78
CA LEU A 69 3.17 -25.93 -9.85
C LEU A 69 2.65 -25.88 -8.41
N TYR A 70 1.60 -26.63 -8.09
CA TYR A 70 0.95 -26.68 -6.77
C TYR A 70 0.31 -25.34 -6.36
N ASN A 71 -0.27 -24.61 -7.33
CA ASN A 71 -0.99 -23.35 -7.17
C ASN A 71 -0.20 -22.29 -6.38
N PRO A 72 0.97 -21.83 -6.88
CA PRO A 72 1.63 -20.69 -6.28
C PRO A 72 0.71 -19.48 -6.31
N SER A 73 0.72 -18.68 -5.25
CA SER A 73 0.05 -17.39 -5.25
C SER A 73 0.95 -16.40 -5.99
N PHE A 74 0.49 -15.85 -7.10
CA PHE A 74 1.21 -14.83 -7.87
C PHE A 74 0.37 -13.57 -8.02
N SER A 75 0.94 -12.43 -7.69
CA SER A 75 0.33 -11.11 -7.85
C SER A 75 1.30 -10.13 -8.49
N VAL A 76 0.77 -9.21 -9.27
CA VAL A 76 1.49 -8.06 -9.84
C VAL A 76 0.68 -6.82 -9.50
N TYR A 77 1.31 -5.83 -8.86
CA TYR A 77 0.63 -4.61 -8.47
C TYR A 77 1.60 -3.43 -8.44
N ASP A 78 1.04 -2.23 -8.50
CA ASP A 78 1.75 -0.97 -8.62
C ASP A 78 1.51 -0.09 -7.40
N ILE A 79 2.57 0.55 -6.90
CA ILE A 79 2.51 1.57 -5.85
C ILE A 79 3.18 2.83 -6.38
N TYR A 80 2.48 3.96 -6.28
CA TYR A 80 2.98 5.28 -6.65
C TYR A 80 3.21 6.10 -5.39
N ARG A 81 4.46 6.54 -5.20
CA ARG A 81 4.83 7.31 -4.03
C ARG A 81 5.77 8.45 -4.43
N ASP A 82 7.08 8.34 -4.26
CA ASP A 82 8.13 9.19 -4.81
C ASP A 82 8.57 8.69 -6.18
N LEU A 83 8.42 7.41 -6.40
CA LEU A 83 8.69 6.66 -7.62
C LEU A 83 7.54 5.69 -7.89
N HIS A 84 7.54 5.10 -9.05
CA HIS A 84 6.69 3.99 -9.41
C HIS A 84 7.36 2.69 -8.99
N TYR A 85 6.70 1.94 -8.13
CA TYR A 85 7.13 0.64 -7.60
C TYR A 85 6.20 -0.44 -8.13
N LYS A 86 6.66 -1.23 -9.09
CA LYS A 86 5.95 -2.40 -9.61
C LYS A 86 6.44 -3.65 -8.91
N PHE A 87 5.53 -4.33 -8.24
CA PHE A 87 5.79 -5.55 -7.49
C PHE A 87 5.35 -6.77 -8.27
N PHE A 88 6.24 -7.72 -8.40
CA PHE A 88 5.95 -9.08 -8.79
C PHE A 88 6.14 -9.95 -7.54
N ASP A 89 5.08 -10.48 -6.97
CA ASP A 89 5.11 -11.22 -5.71
C ASP A 89 4.61 -12.63 -5.91
N MET A 90 5.41 -13.62 -5.58
CA MET A 90 5.01 -15.02 -5.66
C MET A 90 5.34 -15.78 -4.39
N THR A 91 4.36 -16.54 -3.89
CA THR A 91 4.53 -17.46 -2.76
C THR A 91 4.22 -18.88 -3.22
N PHE A 92 5.14 -19.82 -2.99
CA PHE A 92 5.05 -21.19 -3.43
C PHE A 92 5.51 -22.19 -2.35
N LEU A 93 5.10 -23.46 -2.48
CA LEU A 93 5.47 -24.52 -1.55
C LEU A 93 6.98 -24.83 -1.64
N GLU A 94 7.60 -25.04 -0.48
CA GLU A 94 8.99 -25.46 -0.38
C GLU A 94 9.15 -26.90 -0.92
N GLU A 95 10.23 -27.12 -1.68
CA GLU A 95 10.51 -28.39 -2.38
C GLU A 95 10.52 -29.63 -1.49
N LYS A 96 10.87 -29.47 -0.20
CA LYS A 96 10.86 -30.61 0.74
C LYS A 96 9.48 -31.22 1.01
N TYR A 97 8.41 -30.51 0.66
CA TYR A 97 7.02 -30.97 0.84
C TYR A 97 6.37 -31.53 -0.43
N ILE A 98 7.08 -31.43 -1.55
CA ILE A 98 6.59 -31.77 -2.89
C ILE A 98 7.68 -32.50 -3.70
N GLU A 99 7.59 -32.50 -5.02
CA GLU A 99 8.58 -33.15 -5.87
C GLU A 99 9.90 -32.35 -5.98
N LYS A 100 11.00 -33.06 -6.20
CA LYS A 100 12.32 -32.47 -6.42
C LYS A 100 12.32 -31.57 -7.67
N ASN A 101 13.18 -30.54 -7.65
CA ASN A 101 13.33 -29.51 -8.70
C ASN A 101 12.09 -28.61 -8.91
N ASN A 102 11.10 -28.62 -8.00
CA ASN A 102 9.95 -27.75 -8.13
C ASN A 102 10.34 -26.26 -7.94
N ASN A 103 11.26 -25.96 -7.03
CA ASN A 103 11.78 -24.59 -6.87
C ASN A 103 12.28 -24.01 -8.20
N LYS A 104 13.04 -24.82 -8.99
CA LYS A 104 13.50 -24.39 -10.31
C LYS A 104 12.35 -24.16 -11.28
N LYS A 105 11.38 -25.09 -11.34
CA LYS A 105 10.21 -24.96 -12.22
C LYS A 105 9.38 -23.71 -11.92
N VAL A 106 9.20 -23.38 -10.64
CA VAL A 106 8.46 -22.18 -10.20
C VAL A 106 9.22 -20.91 -10.53
N ILE A 107 10.51 -20.83 -10.22
CA ILE A 107 11.31 -19.63 -10.48
C ILE A 107 11.46 -19.38 -12.00
N ASP A 108 11.67 -20.45 -12.78
CA ASP A 108 11.72 -20.32 -14.25
C ASP A 108 10.37 -19.83 -14.81
N PHE A 109 9.25 -20.35 -14.32
CA PHE A 109 7.91 -19.90 -14.68
C PHE A 109 7.66 -18.44 -14.28
N TYR A 110 8.04 -18.07 -13.07
CA TYR A 110 7.91 -16.72 -12.54
C TYR A 110 8.61 -15.69 -13.43
N TYR A 111 9.89 -15.89 -13.70
CA TYR A 111 10.65 -14.96 -14.55
C TYR A 111 10.29 -15.07 -16.03
N ASP A 112 9.89 -16.25 -16.51
CA ASP A 112 9.36 -16.37 -17.87
C ASP A 112 8.09 -15.53 -18.05
N THR A 113 7.20 -15.54 -17.08
CA THR A 113 5.98 -14.72 -17.10
C THR A 113 6.28 -13.22 -17.07
N ILE A 114 7.28 -12.79 -16.30
CA ILE A 114 7.69 -11.38 -16.22
C ILE A 114 8.36 -10.92 -17.53
N PHE A 115 9.31 -11.67 -18.06
CA PHE A 115 10.13 -11.22 -19.19
C PHE A 115 9.60 -11.61 -20.57
N ASN A 116 8.76 -12.64 -20.65
CA ASN A 116 8.21 -13.17 -21.88
C ASN A 116 6.68 -13.07 -21.90
N ILE A 117 6.16 -11.83 -21.79
CA ILE A 117 4.72 -11.58 -21.87
C ILE A 117 4.16 -12.01 -23.25
N ASN A 118 2.86 -12.22 -23.36
CA ASN A 118 2.21 -12.70 -24.58
C ASN A 118 2.28 -11.67 -25.72
N VAL A 119 3.27 -11.81 -26.58
CA VAL A 119 3.59 -10.86 -27.65
C VAL A 119 3.89 -11.59 -28.95
N SER A 120 3.29 -11.14 -30.04
CA SER A 120 3.56 -11.56 -31.40
C SER A 120 3.83 -10.33 -32.30
N ASN A 121 4.92 -10.36 -33.08
CA ASN A 121 5.31 -9.25 -33.96
C ASN A 121 5.38 -7.88 -33.24
N ASN A 122 5.96 -7.85 -32.04
CA ASN A 122 6.05 -6.67 -31.16
C ASN A 122 4.68 -6.04 -30.80
N LYS A 123 3.63 -6.83 -30.73
CA LYS A 123 2.29 -6.42 -30.33
C LYS A 123 1.73 -7.39 -29.29
N LEU A 124 1.05 -6.86 -28.28
CA LEU A 124 0.28 -7.67 -27.32
C LEU A 124 -0.85 -8.41 -28.05
N ASP A 125 -1.34 -9.49 -27.44
CA ASP A 125 -2.54 -10.17 -27.95
C ASP A 125 -3.76 -9.24 -27.90
N LYS A 126 -4.48 -9.15 -29.01
CA LYS A 126 -5.61 -8.22 -29.16
C LYS A 126 -6.82 -8.66 -28.33
N THR A 127 -7.08 -9.95 -28.30
CA THR A 127 -8.25 -10.53 -27.58
C THR A 127 -8.08 -10.30 -26.09
N GLU A 128 -6.92 -10.65 -25.55
CA GLU A 128 -6.60 -10.47 -24.13
C GLU A 128 -6.58 -8.99 -23.74
N THR A 129 -5.99 -8.14 -24.58
CA THR A 129 -6.00 -6.68 -24.36
C THR A 129 -7.42 -6.14 -24.21
N ASN A 130 -8.36 -6.57 -25.09
CA ASN A 130 -9.74 -6.13 -25.02
C ASN A 130 -10.44 -6.65 -23.78
N LEU A 131 -10.22 -7.90 -23.40
CA LEU A 131 -10.81 -8.51 -22.20
C LEU A 131 -10.39 -7.74 -20.94
N ILE A 132 -9.12 -7.48 -20.76
CA ILE A 132 -8.60 -6.73 -19.60
C ILE A 132 -9.14 -5.29 -19.58
N LYS A 133 -9.21 -4.63 -20.75
CA LYS A 133 -9.80 -3.28 -20.83
C LYS A 133 -11.27 -3.25 -20.38
N GLU A 134 -12.07 -4.25 -20.73
CA GLU A 134 -13.46 -4.34 -20.25
C GLU A 134 -13.55 -4.68 -18.75
N GLN A 135 -12.65 -5.50 -18.23
CA GLN A 135 -12.54 -5.75 -16.80
C GLN A 135 -12.20 -4.46 -16.03
N MET A 136 -11.16 -3.75 -16.43
CA MET A 136 -10.78 -2.46 -15.82
C MET A 136 -11.91 -1.41 -15.92
N LYS A 137 -12.65 -1.38 -17.03
CA LYS A 137 -13.79 -0.48 -17.18
C LYS A 137 -14.90 -0.81 -16.17
N THR A 138 -15.11 -2.08 -15.88
CA THR A 138 -16.05 -2.53 -14.86
C THR A 138 -15.58 -2.15 -13.47
N GLU A 139 -14.30 -2.33 -13.17
CA GLU A 139 -13.69 -1.93 -11.90
C GLU A 139 -13.80 -0.42 -11.67
N TYR A 140 -13.49 0.41 -12.67
CA TYR A 140 -13.69 1.87 -12.55
C TYR A 140 -15.15 2.25 -12.31
N LYS A 141 -16.11 1.50 -12.85
CA LYS A 141 -17.52 1.74 -12.59
C LYS A 141 -17.89 1.40 -11.14
N LEU A 142 -17.39 0.29 -10.62
CA LEU A 142 -17.56 -0.08 -9.21
C LEU A 142 -16.95 0.96 -8.26
N ASP A 143 -15.76 1.44 -8.56
CA ASP A 143 -15.09 2.50 -7.78
C ASP A 143 -15.89 3.83 -7.81
N GLU A 144 -16.49 4.19 -8.95
CA GLU A 144 -17.37 5.36 -9.07
C GLU A 144 -18.64 5.22 -8.20
N GLU A 145 -19.04 3.98 -7.87
CA GLU A 145 -20.22 3.63 -7.06
C GLU A 145 -19.86 3.41 -5.57
N ASP A 146 -18.58 3.41 -5.19
CA ASP A 146 -18.13 3.30 -3.80
C ASP A 146 -17.99 4.69 -3.15
N PRO A 147 -18.84 5.02 -2.15
CA PRO A 147 -18.75 6.31 -1.46
C PRO A 147 -17.45 6.48 -0.68
N SER A 148 -16.88 5.38 -0.13
CA SER A 148 -15.65 5.44 0.68
C SER A 148 -14.44 5.77 -0.17
N GLU A 149 -14.28 5.10 -1.31
CA GLU A 149 -13.21 5.38 -2.29
C GLU A 149 -13.32 6.83 -2.79
N ARG A 150 -14.53 7.25 -3.17
CA ARG A 150 -14.77 8.62 -3.65
C ARG A 150 -14.45 9.68 -2.60
N ALA A 151 -14.91 9.48 -1.36
CA ALA A 151 -14.64 10.40 -0.26
C ALA A 151 -13.15 10.48 0.06
N TYR A 152 -12.46 9.32 0.10
CA TYR A 152 -11.03 9.24 0.32
C TYR A 152 -10.27 10.06 -0.74
N PHE A 153 -10.34 9.67 -2.00
CA PHE A 153 -9.58 10.34 -3.06
C PHE A 153 -9.89 11.82 -3.20
N ASN A 154 -11.17 12.22 -3.10
CA ASN A 154 -11.54 13.62 -3.26
C ASN A 154 -11.14 14.48 -2.06
N SER A 155 -11.09 13.92 -0.84
CA SER A 155 -10.57 14.64 0.33
C SER A 155 -9.06 14.84 0.25
N PHE A 156 -8.29 13.83 -0.15
CA PHE A 156 -6.83 13.91 -0.24
C PHE A 156 -6.33 14.83 -1.35
N LYS A 157 -7.10 15.01 -2.44
CA LYS A 157 -6.82 16.01 -3.49
C LYS A 157 -6.81 17.45 -2.98
N LEU A 158 -7.44 17.73 -1.84
CA LEU A 158 -7.55 19.06 -1.27
C LEU A 158 -6.37 19.44 -0.36
N ILE A 159 -5.49 18.51 -0.03
CA ILE A 159 -4.28 18.77 0.76
C ILE A 159 -3.49 19.90 0.13
N SER A 160 -3.03 20.87 0.96
CA SER A 160 -2.39 22.09 0.47
C SER A 160 -1.01 21.86 -0.15
N ASP A 161 -0.26 20.84 0.31
CA ASP A 161 1.03 20.47 -0.29
C ASP A 161 0.85 19.65 -1.56
N ASP A 162 1.80 19.74 -2.48
CA ASP A 162 1.86 18.88 -3.66
C ASP A 162 2.56 17.56 -3.31
N LEU A 163 1.75 16.58 -2.92
CA LEU A 163 2.20 15.27 -2.46
C LEU A 163 1.71 14.16 -3.39
N PRO A 164 2.52 13.11 -3.58
CA PRO A 164 2.13 11.95 -4.38
C PRO A 164 0.85 11.23 -3.92
N ILE A 165 0.42 11.44 -2.70
CA ILE A 165 -0.86 10.92 -2.18
C ILE A 165 -2.08 11.40 -2.98
N LYS A 166 -1.96 12.48 -3.76
CA LYS A 166 -3.00 12.98 -4.66
C LYS A 166 -3.13 12.17 -5.94
N ILE A 167 -2.10 11.41 -6.28
CA ILE A 167 -2.09 10.53 -7.46
C ILE A 167 -3.10 9.41 -7.22
N ASN A 168 -4.02 9.22 -8.19
CA ASN A 168 -4.89 8.06 -8.15
C ASN A 168 -4.11 6.81 -8.59
N PRO A 169 -3.80 5.85 -7.71
CA PRO A 169 -3.01 4.67 -8.05
C PRO A 169 -3.73 3.73 -9.03
N LYS A 170 -5.06 3.86 -9.16
CA LYS A 170 -5.83 3.11 -10.15
C LYS A 170 -5.79 3.75 -11.55
N GLY A 171 -5.22 4.95 -11.68
CA GLY A 171 -5.21 5.71 -12.91
C GLY A 171 -6.57 6.36 -13.23
N ASN A 172 -6.91 6.45 -14.52
CA ASN A 172 -8.13 7.12 -14.96
C ASN A 172 -8.75 6.42 -16.17
N LYS A 173 -10.05 6.13 -16.11
CA LYS A 173 -10.85 5.50 -17.15
C LYS A 173 -10.72 6.17 -18.53
N LYS A 174 -10.52 7.51 -18.57
CA LYS A 174 -10.31 8.24 -19.83
C LYS A 174 -9.13 7.73 -20.65
N TYR A 175 -8.09 7.20 -19.98
CA TYR A 175 -6.87 6.69 -20.63
C TYR A 175 -7.00 5.26 -21.16
N LEU A 176 -8.05 4.49 -20.79
CA LEU A 176 -8.26 3.14 -21.32
C LEU A 176 -8.34 3.11 -22.85
N LYS A 177 -8.91 4.15 -23.48
CA LYS A 177 -8.99 4.25 -24.94
C LYS A 177 -7.61 4.40 -25.60
N ASN A 178 -6.63 4.95 -24.89
CA ASN A 178 -5.27 5.21 -25.39
C ASN A 178 -4.39 3.94 -25.37
N ILE A 179 -4.80 2.90 -24.61
CA ILE A 179 -4.05 1.64 -24.54
C ILE A 179 -4.13 0.94 -25.88
N ASN A 180 -2.99 0.80 -26.54
CA ASN A 180 -2.83 0.08 -27.79
C ASN A 180 -1.75 -1.00 -27.68
N ILE A 181 -1.91 -2.06 -28.46
CA ILE A 181 -1.11 -3.29 -28.36
C ILE A 181 0.38 -3.13 -28.67
N LYS A 182 0.77 -2.12 -29.45
CA LYS A 182 2.17 -1.88 -29.82
C LYS A 182 2.86 -0.99 -28.79
N ASP A 183 2.24 0.12 -28.44
CA ASP A 183 2.85 1.10 -27.54
C ASP A 183 2.91 0.57 -26.11
N SER A 184 1.91 -0.22 -25.69
CA SER A 184 1.92 -0.91 -24.41
C SER A 184 3.12 -1.85 -24.27
N TYR A 185 3.44 -2.62 -25.30
CA TYR A 185 4.63 -3.47 -25.29
C TYR A 185 5.93 -2.67 -25.27
N ASN A 186 6.00 -1.57 -26.03
CA ASN A 186 7.17 -0.70 -26.04
C ASN A 186 7.39 -0.03 -24.68
N HIS A 187 6.31 0.40 -24.03
CA HIS A 187 6.33 0.95 -22.67
C HIS A 187 6.90 -0.09 -21.69
N TYR A 188 6.36 -1.30 -21.67
CA TYR A 188 6.85 -2.37 -20.78
C TYR A 188 8.33 -2.70 -20.98
N LYS A 189 8.79 -2.78 -22.23
CA LYS A 189 10.23 -2.96 -22.52
C LYS A 189 11.09 -1.82 -21.97
N LYS A 190 10.59 -0.58 -22.05
CA LYS A 190 11.29 0.59 -21.51
C LYS A 190 11.36 0.53 -19.98
N GLU A 191 10.27 0.14 -19.31
CA GLU A 191 10.25 -0.06 -17.84
C GLU A 191 11.30 -1.10 -17.41
N LEU A 192 11.31 -2.28 -18.03
CA LEU A 192 12.26 -3.35 -17.71
C LEU A 192 13.72 -2.95 -17.98
N LYS A 193 13.98 -2.16 -19.03
CA LYS A 193 15.33 -1.71 -19.41
C LYS A 193 15.85 -0.63 -18.46
N ASN A 194 15.00 0.31 -18.07
CA ASN A 194 15.39 1.50 -17.31
C ASN A 194 15.19 1.31 -15.81
N GLY A 195 14.34 0.37 -15.38
CA GLY A 195 14.00 0.18 -13.99
C GLY A 195 15.15 -0.39 -13.17
N ARG A 196 15.20 0.00 -11.88
CA ARG A 196 16.03 -0.67 -10.86
C ARG A 196 15.33 -1.92 -10.39
N VAL A 197 16.05 -3.04 -10.38
CA VAL A 197 15.52 -4.31 -9.87
C VAL A 197 16.11 -4.63 -8.50
N ILE A 198 15.21 -4.96 -7.56
CA ILE A 198 15.57 -5.48 -6.24
C ILE A 198 14.76 -6.75 -5.99
N VAL A 199 15.42 -7.80 -5.51
CA VAL A 199 14.77 -9.08 -5.20
C VAL A 199 14.76 -9.30 -3.71
N PHE A 200 13.60 -9.69 -3.17
CA PHE A 200 13.41 -10.07 -1.78
C PHE A 200 13.01 -11.54 -1.69
N LEU A 201 13.63 -12.28 -0.79
CA LEU A 201 13.34 -13.69 -0.54
C LEU A 201 13.06 -13.94 0.94
N THR A 202 12.04 -14.75 1.23
CA THR A 202 11.75 -15.18 2.61
C THR A 202 11.36 -16.65 2.61
N GLY A 203 11.95 -17.43 3.49
CA GLY A 203 11.69 -18.86 3.64
C GLY A 203 12.96 -19.68 3.85
N ASN A 204 12.89 -20.99 3.58
CA ASN A 204 14.04 -21.86 3.64
C ASN A 204 14.89 -21.76 2.37
N ILE A 205 15.80 -20.81 2.37
CA ILE A 205 16.61 -20.40 1.22
C ILE A 205 17.96 -21.10 1.26
N ASP A 206 18.36 -21.70 0.17
CA ASP A 206 19.66 -22.28 -0.05
C ASP A 206 20.42 -21.62 -1.23
N ASP A 207 21.70 -21.93 -1.36
CA ASP A 207 22.54 -21.37 -2.42
C ASP A 207 22.08 -21.81 -3.82
N ASN A 208 21.42 -22.95 -3.95
CA ASN A 208 20.90 -23.42 -5.24
C ASN A 208 19.75 -22.54 -5.71
N LEU A 209 18.82 -22.16 -4.84
CA LEU A 209 17.72 -21.25 -5.16
C LEU A 209 18.26 -19.88 -5.63
N ILE A 210 19.28 -19.36 -4.93
CA ILE A 210 19.94 -18.09 -5.30
C ILE A 210 20.56 -18.20 -6.70
N LYS A 211 21.25 -19.30 -7.02
CA LYS A 211 21.83 -19.54 -8.35
C LYS A 211 20.77 -19.63 -9.45
N ILE A 212 19.62 -20.26 -9.17
CA ILE A 212 18.50 -20.32 -10.12
C ILE A 212 17.96 -18.90 -10.41
N ILE A 213 17.80 -18.08 -9.39
CA ILE A 213 17.36 -16.67 -9.55
C ILE A 213 18.38 -15.89 -10.37
N ASP A 214 19.66 -15.98 -10.04
CA ASP A 214 20.73 -15.29 -10.76
C ASP A 214 20.77 -15.70 -12.24
N SER A 215 20.63 -16.99 -12.54
CA SER A 215 20.60 -17.48 -13.94
C SER A 215 19.43 -16.93 -14.75
N ASN A 216 18.33 -16.55 -14.10
CA ASN A 216 17.17 -15.95 -14.75
C ASN A 216 17.30 -14.43 -14.95
N LEU A 217 18.09 -13.74 -14.12
CA LEU A 217 18.14 -12.27 -14.08
C LEU A 217 19.38 -11.65 -14.76
N LYS A 218 20.55 -12.25 -14.60
CA LYS A 218 21.86 -11.63 -14.89
C LYS A 218 21.99 -10.98 -16.26
N ASP A 219 21.34 -11.53 -17.29
CA ASP A 219 21.46 -11.07 -18.68
C ASP A 219 20.18 -10.35 -19.18
N ARG A 220 19.18 -10.16 -18.32
CA ARG A 220 17.88 -9.61 -18.69
C ARG A 220 17.62 -8.20 -18.17
N ILE A 221 18.40 -7.75 -17.19
CA ILE A 221 18.21 -6.47 -16.50
C ILE A 221 19.52 -5.69 -16.42
N ASN A 222 19.41 -4.36 -16.29
CA ASN A 222 20.52 -3.45 -16.08
C ASN A 222 20.50 -2.90 -14.66
N LYS A 223 21.68 -2.55 -14.14
CA LYS A 223 21.77 -1.84 -12.87
C LYS A 223 21.51 -0.36 -13.10
N ASN A 224 20.36 0.09 -12.66
CA ASN A 224 20.00 1.49 -12.62
C ASN A 224 19.83 1.93 -11.16
N GLU A 225 20.05 3.20 -10.88
CA GLU A 225 19.92 3.74 -9.52
C GLU A 225 18.84 4.82 -9.49
N TYR A 226 18.06 4.80 -8.43
CA TYR A 226 17.00 5.77 -8.15
C TYR A 226 17.17 6.29 -6.73
N ASN A 227 16.94 7.59 -6.55
CA ASN A 227 16.95 8.21 -5.23
C ASN A 227 15.58 8.04 -4.57
N ILE A 228 15.48 7.09 -3.66
CA ILE A 228 14.24 6.75 -2.94
C ILE A 228 14.08 7.70 -1.76
N LYS A 229 12.98 8.45 -1.72
CA LYS A 229 12.67 9.32 -0.59
C LYS A 229 12.09 8.52 0.57
N THR A 230 12.69 8.65 1.74
CA THR A 230 12.22 7.97 2.96
C THR A 230 11.05 8.67 3.63
N SER A 231 10.91 9.98 3.41
CA SER A 231 9.82 10.82 3.94
C SER A 231 9.68 12.11 3.15
N TYR A 232 8.53 12.74 3.32
CA TYR A 232 8.23 14.06 2.80
C TYR A 232 8.09 15.06 3.96
N GLU A 233 8.56 16.26 3.74
CA GLU A 233 8.27 17.38 4.62
C GLU A 233 6.98 18.04 4.14
N VAL A 234 6.10 18.38 5.08
CA VAL A 234 4.88 19.14 4.82
C VAL A 234 5.01 20.53 5.39
N SER A 235 4.44 21.50 4.68
CA SER A 235 4.42 22.88 5.12
C SER A 235 3.38 23.13 6.22
N ASN A 236 3.55 24.21 7.01
CA ASN A 236 2.49 24.67 7.91
C ASN A 236 1.22 25.02 7.12
N VAL A 237 0.07 24.80 7.74
CA VAL A 237 -1.23 25.11 7.13
C VAL A 237 -1.46 26.62 7.17
N LYS A 238 -1.62 27.23 5.99
CA LYS A 238 -1.97 28.66 5.88
C LYS A 238 -3.48 28.86 5.90
N ASN A 239 -4.21 28.03 5.19
CA ASN A 239 -5.66 28.10 5.08
C ASN A 239 -6.26 26.68 5.06
N ILE A 240 -7.33 26.47 5.79
CA ILE A 240 -8.05 25.20 5.80
C ILE A 240 -8.90 25.08 4.53
N SER A 241 -8.68 24.02 3.77
CA SER A 241 -9.52 23.67 2.61
C SER A 241 -10.83 23.04 3.09
N LYS A 242 -11.96 23.68 2.75
CA LYS A 242 -13.30 23.17 3.12
C LYS A 242 -14.11 22.85 1.87
N LYS A 243 -14.64 21.62 1.75
CA LYS A 243 -15.47 21.25 0.62
C LYS A 243 -16.63 20.35 1.03
N ILE A 244 -17.82 20.67 0.53
CA ILE A 244 -19.00 19.81 0.58
C ILE A 244 -19.29 19.36 -0.85
N GLU A 245 -19.22 18.06 -1.08
CA GLU A 245 -19.55 17.45 -2.37
C GLU A 245 -20.87 16.71 -2.24
N LYS A 246 -21.86 17.08 -3.05
CA LYS A 246 -23.15 16.37 -3.10
C LYS A 246 -23.00 15.05 -3.87
N SER A 247 -23.63 14.02 -3.39
CA SER A 247 -23.64 12.69 -4.01
C SER A 247 -25.03 12.08 -4.00
N ARG A 248 -25.18 10.97 -4.72
CA ARG A 248 -26.41 10.16 -4.75
C ARG A 248 -26.40 9.01 -3.74
N PHE A 249 -25.37 8.91 -2.92
CA PHE A 249 -25.23 7.85 -1.93
C PHE A 249 -26.17 8.08 -0.73
N ASN A 250 -26.54 7.00 -0.07
CA ASN A 250 -27.39 7.07 1.12
C ASN A 250 -26.60 7.50 2.38
N GLU A 251 -25.30 7.31 2.38
CA GLU A 251 -24.40 7.67 3.47
C GLU A 251 -23.65 8.95 3.16
N SER A 252 -23.43 9.76 4.17
CA SER A 252 -22.50 10.88 4.13
C SER A 252 -21.21 10.50 4.83
N ILE A 253 -20.07 10.90 4.25
CA ILE A 253 -18.76 10.58 4.83
C ILE A 253 -17.99 11.89 5.05
N VAL A 254 -17.54 12.09 6.28
CA VAL A 254 -16.70 13.23 6.65
C VAL A 254 -15.24 12.82 6.79
N TYR A 255 -14.32 13.68 6.30
CA TYR A 255 -12.89 13.58 6.50
C TYR A 255 -12.35 14.87 7.12
N LEU A 256 -11.53 14.73 8.16
CA LEU A 256 -10.64 15.76 8.67
C LEU A 256 -9.20 15.29 8.46
N ILE A 257 -8.42 16.04 7.67
CA ILE A 257 -7.02 15.69 7.37
C ILE A 257 -6.11 16.72 8.04
N TYR A 258 -5.15 16.21 8.80
CA TYR A 258 -4.14 17.00 9.52
C TYR A 258 -2.77 16.73 8.95
N LYS A 259 -1.99 17.79 8.78
CA LYS A 259 -0.55 17.71 8.50
C LYS A 259 0.24 17.80 9.81
N ILE A 260 1.44 17.23 9.79
CA ILE A 260 2.37 17.25 10.93
C ILE A 260 3.70 17.84 10.45
N PRO A 261 3.82 19.18 10.40
CA PRO A 261 5.07 19.82 10.01
C PRO A 261 6.21 19.47 10.97
N ASN A 262 7.42 19.35 10.42
CA ASN A 262 8.64 19.06 11.18
C ASN A 262 8.54 17.78 12.04
N ILE A 263 7.83 16.76 11.55
CA ILE A 263 7.75 15.47 12.24
C ILE A 263 9.11 14.77 12.21
N THR A 264 9.65 14.42 13.38
CA THR A 264 10.90 13.68 13.50
C THR A 264 10.73 12.20 13.13
N LYS A 265 11.82 11.49 12.82
CA LYS A 265 11.77 10.04 12.57
C LYS A 265 11.16 9.27 13.73
N ARG A 266 11.53 9.59 14.98
CA ARG A 266 10.98 8.95 16.18
C ARG A 266 9.48 9.19 16.30
N GLU A 267 9.03 10.41 16.13
CA GLU A 267 7.61 10.75 16.16
C GLU A 267 6.83 10.00 15.07
N ARG A 268 7.35 10.01 13.85
CA ARG A 268 6.73 9.37 12.68
C ARG A 268 6.62 7.85 12.81
N GLU A 269 7.69 7.20 13.25
CA GLU A 269 7.76 5.74 13.27
C GLU A 269 7.18 5.11 14.55
N LEU A 270 7.22 5.82 15.68
CA LEU A 270 6.88 5.27 17.00
C LEU A 270 5.69 5.96 17.66
N VAL A 271 5.75 7.31 17.77
CA VAL A 271 4.74 8.06 18.55
C VAL A 271 3.42 8.18 17.78
N LEU A 272 3.46 8.45 16.48
CA LEU A 272 2.26 8.61 15.63
C LEU A 272 1.39 7.35 15.58
N PRO A 273 1.92 6.13 15.41
CA PRO A 273 1.12 4.92 15.50
C PRO A 273 0.42 4.75 16.86
N LEU A 274 1.09 5.09 17.96
CA LEU A 274 0.50 5.01 19.29
C LEU A 274 -0.59 6.07 19.50
N LEU A 275 -0.34 7.31 19.08
CA LEU A 275 -1.32 8.39 19.10
C LEU A 275 -2.57 8.02 18.29
N ASN A 276 -2.37 7.48 17.08
CA ASN A 276 -3.48 7.03 16.23
C ASN A 276 -4.28 5.90 16.86
N ASN A 277 -3.64 4.95 17.55
CA ASN A 277 -4.36 3.87 18.23
C ASN A 277 -5.26 4.38 19.37
N ILE A 278 -4.79 5.36 20.15
CA ILE A 278 -5.57 6.03 21.21
C ILE A 278 -6.73 6.82 20.59
N LEU A 279 -6.48 7.54 19.50
CA LEU A 279 -7.46 8.43 18.88
C LEU A 279 -8.54 7.66 18.13
N GLY A 280 -8.17 6.72 17.27
CA GLY A 280 -9.06 6.10 16.28
C GLY A 280 -8.94 4.58 16.12
N GLY A 281 -8.41 3.83 17.08
CA GLY A 281 -8.43 2.37 17.11
C GLY A 281 -9.81 1.78 17.39
N SER A 282 -9.95 0.45 17.46
CA SER A 282 -11.24 -0.26 17.58
C SER A 282 -12.03 0.05 18.86
N SER A 283 -11.38 0.48 19.94
CA SER A 283 -12.02 0.93 21.19
C SER A 283 -11.58 2.34 21.56
N SER A 284 -11.39 3.16 20.57
CA SER A 284 -10.77 4.46 20.64
C SER A 284 -11.69 5.57 21.15
N ARG A 285 -11.10 6.74 21.37
CA ARG A 285 -11.83 7.94 21.76
C ARG A 285 -12.84 8.39 20.70
N LEU A 286 -12.49 8.34 19.42
CA LEU A 286 -13.42 8.71 18.34
C LEU A 286 -14.63 7.78 18.31
N PHE A 287 -14.39 6.47 18.38
CA PHE A 287 -15.48 5.50 18.44
C PHE A 287 -16.40 5.75 19.64
N ASN A 288 -15.83 5.88 20.83
CA ASN A 288 -16.60 6.09 22.06
C ASN A 288 -17.37 7.43 22.06
N ASN A 289 -16.70 8.52 21.65
CA ASN A 289 -17.32 9.85 21.72
C ASN A 289 -18.37 10.08 20.64
N ILE A 290 -18.16 9.56 19.43
CA ILE A 290 -19.03 9.86 18.27
C ILE A 290 -20.12 8.80 18.13
N ARG A 291 -19.76 7.51 18.22
CA ARG A 291 -20.70 6.41 18.04
C ARG A 291 -21.42 6.03 19.34
N GLU A 292 -20.68 5.63 20.37
CA GLU A 292 -21.27 5.04 21.57
C GLU A 292 -22.04 6.07 22.42
N LYS A 293 -21.45 7.22 22.72
CA LYS A 293 -22.05 8.24 23.57
C LYS A 293 -23.06 9.13 22.85
N ASN A 294 -22.86 9.43 21.58
CA ASN A 294 -23.67 10.40 20.86
C ASN A 294 -24.49 9.82 19.71
N SER A 295 -24.28 8.57 19.31
CA SER A 295 -25.00 7.89 18.21
C SER A 295 -25.02 8.69 16.90
N LEU A 296 -23.93 9.40 16.58
CA LEU A 296 -23.86 10.28 15.40
C LEU A 296 -23.34 9.59 14.15
N ALA A 297 -22.65 8.46 14.29
CA ALA A 297 -21.96 7.78 13.22
C ALA A 297 -22.14 6.26 13.30
N TYR A 298 -22.12 5.61 12.15
CA TYR A 298 -22.02 4.15 12.06
C TYR A 298 -20.62 3.65 12.39
N TYR A 299 -19.62 4.42 12.00
CA TYR A 299 -18.21 4.21 12.31
C TYR A 299 -17.49 5.55 12.46
N ALA A 300 -16.45 5.59 13.27
CA ALA A 300 -15.56 6.74 13.43
C ALA A 300 -14.15 6.24 13.75
N TYR A 301 -13.21 6.57 12.89
CA TYR A 301 -11.82 6.09 12.96
C TYR A 301 -10.82 7.20 12.67
N SER A 302 -9.57 6.95 13.02
CA SER A 302 -8.44 7.68 12.47
C SER A 302 -7.43 6.74 11.83
N ASN A 303 -6.66 7.26 10.89
CA ASN A 303 -5.53 6.57 10.30
C ASN A 303 -4.45 7.59 9.94
N PHE A 304 -3.27 7.12 9.53
CA PHE A 304 -2.14 7.99 9.23
C PHE A 304 -1.34 7.49 8.04
N ILE A 305 -0.67 8.43 7.37
CA ILE A 305 0.27 8.15 6.29
C ILE A 305 1.61 8.74 6.71
N LYS A 306 2.39 7.92 7.39
CA LYS A 306 3.60 8.35 8.08
C LYS A 306 4.65 9.01 7.16
N HIS A 307 4.77 8.54 5.91
CA HIS A 307 5.74 9.08 4.96
C HIS A 307 5.47 10.53 4.57
N PHE A 308 4.21 10.93 4.62
CA PHE A 308 3.76 12.28 4.32
C PHE A 308 3.49 13.11 5.58
N GLY A 309 3.70 12.57 6.78
CA GLY A 309 3.37 13.27 8.02
C GLY A 309 1.89 13.68 8.07
N ILE A 310 0.98 12.78 7.70
CA ILE A 310 -0.46 13.02 7.66
C ILE A 310 -1.15 12.10 8.67
N LEU A 311 -2.07 12.67 9.45
CA LEU A 311 -3.09 11.93 10.19
C LEU A 311 -4.46 12.39 9.71
N TYR A 312 -5.41 11.46 9.58
CA TYR A 312 -6.77 11.82 9.20
C TYR A 312 -7.79 11.08 10.05
N MET A 313 -8.91 11.76 10.32
CA MET A 313 -10.08 11.20 10.97
C MET A 313 -11.22 11.14 9.96
N TYR A 314 -12.05 10.09 10.05
CA TYR A 314 -13.20 9.94 9.16
C TYR A 314 -14.35 9.22 9.85
N ALA A 315 -15.57 9.52 9.42
CA ALA A 315 -16.79 8.90 9.94
C ALA A 315 -17.89 8.83 8.89
N GLY A 316 -18.65 7.74 8.93
CA GLY A 316 -19.91 7.58 8.20
C GLY A 316 -21.08 8.08 9.02
N ILE A 317 -21.79 9.10 8.52
CA ILE A 317 -22.78 9.88 9.28
C ILE A 317 -24.06 10.13 8.47
N SER A 318 -25.14 10.53 9.14
CA SER A 318 -26.22 11.27 8.50
C SER A 318 -25.80 12.72 8.25
N SER A 319 -26.17 13.30 7.10
CA SER A 319 -25.71 14.64 6.70
C SER A 319 -26.04 15.73 7.71
N LYS A 320 -27.18 15.62 8.42
CA LYS A 320 -27.60 16.54 9.51
C LYS A 320 -26.63 16.58 10.69
N ASN A 321 -25.88 15.50 10.88
CA ASN A 321 -24.93 15.38 12.01
C ASN A 321 -23.57 15.99 11.71
N PHE A 322 -23.29 16.48 10.50
CA PHE A 322 -21.98 16.92 10.04
C PHE A 322 -21.28 17.88 11.01
N LYS A 323 -21.93 19.01 11.34
CA LYS A 323 -21.31 20.02 12.23
C LYS A 323 -20.98 19.46 13.61
N LYS A 324 -21.92 18.69 14.19
CA LYS A 324 -21.74 18.11 15.53
C LYS A 324 -20.62 17.07 15.52
N THR A 325 -20.52 16.26 14.46
CA THR A 325 -19.46 15.25 14.33
C THR A 325 -18.08 15.91 14.17
N VAL A 326 -17.96 16.93 13.32
CA VAL A 326 -16.70 17.67 13.16
C VAL A 326 -16.24 18.25 14.50
N ASN A 327 -17.12 18.96 15.22
CA ASN A 327 -16.79 19.51 16.52
C ASN A 327 -16.30 18.45 17.52
N LEU A 328 -16.99 17.30 17.61
CA LEU A 328 -16.58 16.22 18.51
C LEU A 328 -15.24 15.57 18.09
N MET A 329 -14.94 15.48 16.79
CA MET A 329 -13.63 15.03 16.32
C MET A 329 -12.52 16.00 16.76
N GLU A 330 -12.74 17.31 16.59
CA GLU A 330 -11.77 18.34 16.98
C GLU A 330 -11.62 18.39 18.52
N GLU A 331 -12.73 18.36 19.28
CA GLU A 331 -12.70 18.30 20.75
C GLU A 331 -11.93 17.08 21.26
N THR A 332 -12.12 15.92 20.62
CA THR A 332 -11.41 14.69 20.98
C THR A 332 -9.90 14.83 20.81
N LEU A 333 -9.44 15.50 19.76
CA LEU A 333 -8.03 15.78 19.55
C LEU A 333 -7.52 16.85 20.51
N GLU A 334 -8.30 17.90 20.75
CA GLU A 334 -7.94 18.98 21.69
C GLU A 334 -7.79 18.46 23.15
N ASP A 335 -8.59 17.48 23.56
CA ASP A 335 -8.40 16.83 24.85
C ASP A 335 -7.04 16.13 24.95
N ILE A 336 -6.59 15.49 23.88
CA ILE A 336 -5.25 14.89 23.83
C ILE A 336 -4.17 15.98 23.91
N LYS A 337 -4.31 17.09 23.16
CA LYS A 337 -3.38 18.23 23.18
C LYS A 337 -3.26 18.86 24.57
N LYS A 338 -4.34 18.90 25.33
CA LYS A 338 -4.36 19.36 26.73
C LYS A 338 -3.76 18.38 27.72
N GLY A 339 -3.38 17.19 27.26
CA GLY A 339 -2.81 16.15 28.11
C GLY A 339 -3.85 15.30 28.86
N ASN A 340 -5.12 15.35 28.48
CA ASN A 340 -6.16 14.52 29.09
C ASN A 340 -6.10 13.06 28.58
N ILE A 341 -4.92 12.44 28.69
CA ILE A 341 -4.69 11.02 28.35
C ILE A 341 -4.36 10.29 29.65
N SER A 342 -5.09 9.23 29.94
CA SER A 342 -4.83 8.38 31.09
C SER A 342 -3.68 7.42 30.84
N LEU A 343 -2.96 7.04 31.90
CA LEU A 343 -1.90 6.02 31.81
C LEU A 343 -2.46 4.66 31.36
N ARG A 344 -3.73 4.37 31.66
CA ARG A 344 -4.40 3.17 31.24
C ARG A 344 -4.59 3.13 29.73
N GLU A 345 -5.08 4.21 29.09
CA GLU A 345 -5.21 4.28 27.63
C GLU A 345 -3.87 4.08 26.91
N ILE A 346 -2.80 4.67 27.45
CA ILE A 346 -1.44 4.50 26.90
C ILE A 346 -1.02 3.03 27.00
N LYS A 347 -1.22 2.40 28.16
CA LYS A 347 -0.87 1.01 28.41
C LYS A 347 -1.66 0.07 27.47
N ASP A 348 -2.99 0.20 27.46
CA ASP A 348 -3.88 -0.64 26.66
C ASP A 348 -3.53 -0.53 25.15
N SER A 349 -3.23 0.69 24.68
CA SER A 349 -2.82 0.92 23.29
C SER A 349 -1.44 0.32 22.96
N LYS A 350 -0.48 0.40 23.87
CA LYS A 350 0.83 -0.28 23.70
C LYS A 350 0.67 -1.80 23.61
N GLU A 351 -0.15 -2.38 24.46
CA GLU A 351 -0.45 -3.81 24.48
C GLU A 351 -1.14 -4.26 23.19
N ALA A 352 -2.10 -3.47 22.69
CA ALA A 352 -2.77 -3.74 21.41
C ALA A 352 -1.79 -3.73 20.24
N ILE A 353 -0.92 -2.73 20.16
CA ILE A 353 0.12 -2.64 19.13
C ILE A 353 1.09 -3.82 19.25
N MET A 354 1.56 -4.14 20.46
CA MET A 354 2.49 -5.26 20.70
C MET A 354 1.88 -6.59 20.25
N SER A 355 0.60 -6.83 20.59
CA SER A 355 -0.14 -8.02 20.15
C SER A 355 -0.23 -8.10 18.62
N ALA A 356 -0.52 -6.98 17.96
CA ALA A 356 -0.57 -6.93 16.49
C ALA A 356 0.80 -7.20 15.86
N LEU A 357 1.90 -6.71 16.46
CA LEU A 357 3.26 -6.96 15.98
C LEU A 357 3.67 -8.44 16.11
N ILE A 358 3.28 -9.09 17.23
CA ILE A 358 3.55 -10.53 17.41
C ILE A 358 2.85 -11.36 16.33
N LYS A 359 1.56 -11.06 16.06
CA LYS A 359 0.80 -11.74 15.00
C LYS A 359 1.40 -11.56 13.61
N LYS A 360 2.02 -10.40 13.34
CA LYS A 360 2.70 -10.15 12.06
C LYS A 360 3.90 -11.07 11.82
N GLU A 361 4.58 -11.51 12.87
CA GLU A 361 5.71 -12.45 12.75
C GLU A 361 5.28 -13.85 12.26
N ASP A 362 3.99 -14.17 12.34
CA ASP A 362 3.42 -15.45 11.86
C ASP A 362 2.94 -15.39 10.41
N ASN A 363 3.15 -14.28 9.73
CA ASN A 363 2.71 -14.08 8.34
C ASN A 363 3.91 -13.75 7.45
N ILE A 364 4.16 -14.60 6.43
CA ILE A 364 5.29 -14.44 5.52
C ILE A 364 5.27 -13.10 4.77
N TYR A 365 4.09 -12.64 4.33
CA TYR A 365 3.94 -11.35 3.64
C TYR A 365 4.26 -10.15 4.54
N SER A 366 3.92 -10.26 5.83
CA SER A 366 4.28 -9.24 6.83
C SER A 366 5.79 -9.15 7.02
N ILE A 367 6.51 -10.28 7.00
CA ILE A 367 7.96 -10.34 7.09
C ILE A 367 8.60 -9.71 5.85
N VAL A 368 8.11 -10.07 4.66
CA VAL A 368 8.58 -9.49 3.39
C VAL A 368 8.37 -7.98 3.38
N ASN A 369 7.18 -7.51 3.76
CA ASN A 369 6.88 -6.08 3.83
C ASN A 369 7.74 -5.34 4.87
N ASP A 370 8.05 -5.97 6.02
CA ASP A 370 8.95 -5.38 7.02
C ASP A 370 10.38 -5.26 6.49
N MET A 371 10.89 -6.31 5.83
CA MET A 371 12.19 -6.31 5.18
C MET A 371 12.26 -5.21 4.11
N LEU A 372 11.31 -5.18 3.19
CA LEU A 372 11.21 -4.21 2.11
C LEU A 372 11.17 -2.77 2.64
N THR A 373 10.27 -2.51 3.60
CA THR A 373 10.11 -1.15 4.14
C THR A 373 11.30 -0.70 4.97
N SER A 374 12.00 -1.62 5.64
CA SER A 374 13.23 -1.31 6.38
C SER A 374 14.40 -0.97 5.45
N ILE A 375 14.51 -1.67 4.32
CA ILE A 375 15.59 -1.48 3.35
C ILE A 375 15.37 -0.23 2.48
N LEU A 376 14.15 -0.06 1.97
CA LEU A 376 13.85 1.03 1.03
C LEU A 376 13.54 2.36 1.73
N PHE A 377 12.87 2.31 2.89
CA PHE A 377 12.27 3.49 3.50
C PHE A 377 12.82 3.80 4.91
N ASP A 378 13.96 3.24 5.25
CA ASP A 378 14.64 3.48 6.54
C ASP A 378 13.70 3.35 7.75
N LYS A 379 12.74 2.41 7.68
CA LYS A 379 11.83 2.10 8.78
C LYS A 379 12.61 1.50 9.95
N ILE A 380 12.22 1.84 11.16
CA ILE A 380 12.74 1.19 12.37
C ILE A 380 12.41 -0.30 12.33
N ASP A 381 13.41 -1.16 12.49
CA ASP A 381 13.23 -2.61 12.52
C ASP A 381 12.31 -3.06 13.68
N LEU A 382 11.67 -4.21 13.51
CA LEU A 382 10.65 -4.70 14.43
C LEU A 382 11.15 -4.87 15.87
N GLN A 383 12.39 -5.32 16.07
CA GLN A 383 12.92 -5.54 17.43
C GLN A 383 13.18 -4.20 18.14
N THR A 384 13.77 -3.25 17.43
CA THR A 384 13.96 -1.87 17.93
C THR A 384 12.61 -1.23 18.20
N TYR A 385 11.62 -1.41 17.28
CA TYR A 385 10.28 -0.90 17.48
C TYR A 385 9.63 -1.42 18.77
N LYS A 386 9.64 -2.73 19.01
CA LYS A 386 9.10 -3.35 20.22
C LYS A 386 9.75 -2.79 21.49
N LYS A 387 11.08 -2.63 21.47
CA LYS A 387 11.84 -2.08 22.59
C LYS A 387 11.50 -0.62 22.87
N GLU A 388 11.41 0.20 21.82
CA GLU A 388 11.15 1.63 21.95
C GLU A 388 9.69 1.96 22.25
N LEU A 389 8.72 1.15 21.80
CA LEU A 389 7.30 1.35 22.07
C LEU A 389 7.01 1.42 23.57
N VAL A 390 7.70 0.60 24.38
CA VAL A 390 7.52 0.58 25.84
C VAL A 390 7.92 1.91 26.47
N ASN A 391 8.95 2.57 25.92
CA ASN A 391 9.54 3.79 26.44
C ASN A 391 8.77 5.06 26.09
N ILE A 392 7.82 5.02 25.15
CA ILE A 392 7.02 6.20 24.78
C ILE A 392 6.20 6.65 25.99
N ASN A 393 6.30 7.94 26.32
CA ASN A 393 5.62 8.53 27.46
C ASN A 393 4.46 9.47 27.02
N LYS A 394 3.69 9.94 27.98
CA LYS A 394 2.56 10.83 27.75
C LYS A 394 2.96 12.16 27.11
N GLU A 395 4.09 12.71 27.53
CA GLU A 395 4.58 14.00 27.04
C GLU A 395 4.87 13.95 25.53
N GLU A 396 5.48 12.87 25.04
CA GLU A 396 5.73 12.67 23.60
C GLU A 396 4.42 12.64 22.79
N LEU A 397 3.36 12.00 23.30
CA LEU A 397 2.03 11.98 22.67
C LEU A 397 1.41 13.39 22.61
N VAL A 398 1.47 14.13 23.71
CA VAL A 398 0.97 15.51 23.78
C VAL A 398 1.76 16.42 22.85
N ASN A 399 3.09 16.35 22.84
CA ASN A 399 3.93 17.16 22.00
C ASN A 399 3.68 16.90 20.50
N LEU A 400 3.56 15.63 20.11
CA LEU A 400 3.19 15.29 18.74
C LEU A 400 1.78 15.77 18.39
N SER A 401 0.81 15.60 19.28
CA SER A 401 -0.58 16.03 19.02
C SER A 401 -0.69 17.54 18.78
N LYS A 402 0.11 18.35 19.46
CA LYS A 402 0.18 19.82 19.27
C LYS A 402 0.73 20.23 17.90
N LYS A 403 1.49 19.37 17.22
CA LYS A 403 2.00 19.61 15.85
C LYS A 403 0.94 19.34 14.77
N LEU A 404 -0.20 18.72 15.12
CA LEU A 404 -1.27 18.44 14.17
C LEU A 404 -2.00 19.72 13.77
N GLU A 405 -1.89 20.10 12.51
CA GLU A 405 -2.54 21.25 11.90
C GLU A 405 -3.64 20.80 10.93
N LEU A 406 -4.88 21.23 11.15
CA LEU A 406 -6.02 20.90 10.29
C LEU A 406 -5.85 21.54 8.91
N ASP A 407 -5.75 20.73 7.86
CA ASP A 407 -5.55 21.17 6.47
C ASP A 407 -6.84 21.05 5.65
N VAL A 408 -7.61 19.95 5.85
CA VAL A 408 -8.80 19.67 5.06
C VAL A 408 -9.99 19.32 5.93
N VAL A 409 -11.14 19.90 5.63
CA VAL A 409 -12.47 19.46 6.09
C VAL A 409 -13.30 19.12 4.85
N TYR A 410 -13.63 17.86 4.66
CA TYR A 410 -14.37 17.38 3.52
C TYR A 410 -15.63 16.63 3.94
N LEU A 411 -16.72 16.87 3.24
CA LEU A 411 -17.97 16.11 3.36
C LEU A 411 -18.39 15.60 1.99
N LEU A 412 -18.44 14.28 1.82
CA LEU A 412 -19.27 13.67 0.79
C LEU A 412 -20.69 13.61 1.33
N LYS A 413 -21.55 14.53 0.88
CA LYS A 413 -22.93 14.61 1.34
C LYS A 413 -23.81 13.64 0.57
N GLY A 414 -24.32 12.66 1.27
CA GLY A 414 -25.33 11.72 0.75
C GLY A 414 -26.73 12.33 0.66
N VAL A 415 -27.66 11.56 0.15
CA VAL A 415 -29.07 11.93 0.08
C VAL A 415 -29.68 11.79 1.47
N ASP A 416 -30.30 12.86 1.97
CA ASP A 416 -31.09 12.76 3.19
C ASP A 416 -32.42 12.06 2.82
N HIS A 417 -32.59 10.80 3.23
CA HIS A 417 -33.92 10.22 3.25
C HIS A 417 -34.67 10.89 4.38
N GLU A 418 -35.49 11.87 4.07
CA GLU A 418 -36.56 12.26 4.99
C GLU A 418 -37.39 11.01 5.26
N ASN A 419 -37.42 10.57 6.52
CA ASN A 419 -38.29 9.48 6.94
C ASN A 419 -39.72 9.90 6.60
N ASN A 420 -40.33 9.26 5.59
CA ASN A 420 -41.76 9.22 5.41
C ASN A 420 -42.41 8.42 6.54
#